data_7b43fb7b1b7f41ab2b2ce9894bbe96e4
#
_entry.id   7b43fb7b1b7f41ab2b2ce9894bbe96e4
#
_cell.length_a   1.000
_cell.length_b   1.000
_cell.length_c   1.000
_cell.angle_alpha   90.00
_cell.angle_beta   90.00
_cell.angle_gamma   90.00
#
_symmetry.space_group_name_H-M   'P 1'
#
loop_
_entity.id
_entity.type
_entity.pdbx_description
1 polymer ?
#
loop_
_entity_poly.entity_id
_entity_poly.type
_entity_poly.pdbx_seq_one_letter_code
_entity_poly.pdbx_strand_id
1 'polypeptide(L)'
;MRVLICGGGDVALLLARRMSREGNDVVVVEADARRCEYLEEALDATIVRGNAASSRTLHRAGLTQADMLIAVTNSDEVNFLACLIAQNERSAKIRIARMRTPEVAYWRHMAENLGLEIDLIIHPESEVAERILRVLSSPGVSDIFDFANGSVRLFGLTIQPDSWVAGKTLRELDAAGPPRNSIIAMIFRNQQ
;
A
#
# COMPACT_ATOMS: atom_id res chain seq x y z
N MET A 1 14.98 -8.60 -4.98
CA MET A 1 15.08 -7.16 -5.26
C MET A 1 15.77 -6.48 -4.10
N ARG A 2 16.43 -5.35 -4.36
CA ARG A 2 16.92 -4.47 -3.30
C ARG A 2 15.91 -3.35 -3.03
N VAL A 3 15.41 -3.30 -1.80
CA VAL A 3 14.36 -2.37 -1.40
C VAL A 3 14.89 -1.40 -0.35
N LEU A 4 14.79 -0.12 -0.63
CA LEU A 4 15.17 0.96 0.28
C LEU A 4 13.91 1.56 0.90
N ILE A 5 13.77 1.45 2.22
CA ILE A 5 12.64 1.98 2.98
C ILE A 5 13.12 3.20 3.77
N CYS A 6 12.51 4.35 3.54
CA CYS A 6 12.77 5.59 4.26
C CYS A 6 11.75 5.80 5.38
N GLY A 7 12.21 5.85 6.62
CA GLY A 7 11.44 5.87 7.86
C GLY A 7 11.42 4.52 8.54
N GLY A 8 11.52 4.52 9.87
CA GLY A 8 11.53 3.33 10.71
C GLY A 8 10.27 3.15 11.56
N GLY A 9 9.16 3.79 11.19
CA GLY A 9 7.88 3.66 11.89
C GLY A 9 7.24 2.27 11.75
N ASP A 10 6.04 2.09 12.29
CA ASP A 10 5.37 0.78 12.32
C ASP A 10 5.03 0.24 10.93
N VAL A 11 4.68 1.13 9.98
CA VAL A 11 4.47 0.75 8.58
C VAL A 11 5.76 0.21 7.96
N ALA A 12 6.88 0.91 8.17
CA ALA A 12 8.18 0.48 7.67
C ALA A 12 8.61 -0.86 8.28
N LEU A 13 8.42 -1.03 9.60
CA LEU A 13 8.71 -2.28 10.31
C LEU A 13 7.93 -3.46 9.72
N LEU A 14 6.63 -3.25 9.46
CA LEU A 14 5.78 -4.29 8.87
C LEU A 14 6.21 -4.66 7.45
N LEU A 15 6.47 -3.63 6.61
CA LEU A 15 6.93 -3.81 5.23
C LEU A 15 8.29 -4.50 5.19
N ALA A 16 9.27 -4.01 5.96
CA ALA A 16 10.62 -4.57 6.01
C ALA A 16 10.60 -6.04 6.40
N ARG A 17 9.84 -6.39 7.46
CA ARG A 17 9.69 -7.77 7.93
C ARG A 17 9.08 -8.69 6.87
N ARG A 18 8.07 -8.21 6.17
CA ARG A 18 7.42 -9.01 5.12
C ARG A 18 8.33 -9.18 3.91
N MET A 19 8.92 -8.09 3.42
CA MET A 19 9.79 -8.12 2.24
C MET A 19 11.06 -8.93 2.47
N SER A 20 11.67 -8.85 3.66
CA SER A 20 12.82 -9.70 4.02
C SER A 20 12.45 -11.19 4.02
N ARG A 21 11.29 -11.56 4.58
CA ARG A 21 10.79 -12.95 4.53
C ARG A 21 10.54 -13.46 3.11
N GLU A 22 10.24 -12.59 2.18
CA GLU A 22 10.06 -12.89 0.75
C GLU A 22 11.40 -12.93 -0.01
N GLY A 23 12.52 -12.84 0.71
CA GLY A 23 13.89 -12.96 0.14
C GLY A 23 14.41 -11.69 -0.54
N ASN A 24 13.86 -10.53 -0.21
CA ASN A 24 14.38 -9.26 -0.69
C ASN A 24 15.52 -8.75 0.22
N ASP A 25 16.50 -8.07 -0.39
CA ASP A 25 17.54 -7.31 0.32
C ASP A 25 16.94 -5.97 0.79
N VAL A 26 16.69 -5.84 2.09
CA VAL A 26 15.98 -4.68 2.66
C VAL A 26 16.94 -3.78 3.42
N VAL A 27 16.92 -2.50 3.09
CA VAL A 27 17.65 -1.46 3.80
C VAL A 27 16.64 -0.44 4.34
N VAL A 28 16.73 -0.10 5.63
CA VAL A 28 15.87 0.90 6.27
C VAL A 28 16.70 2.12 6.66
N VAL A 29 16.25 3.31 6.26
CA VAL A 29 16.84 4.60 6.68
C VAL A 29 15.98 5.21 7.76
N GLU A 30 16.54 5.42 8.95
CA GLU A 30 15.85 6.01 10.09
C GLU A 30 16.71 7.09 10.76
N ALA A 31 16.11 8.20 11.17
CA ALA A 31 16.81 9.31 11.76
C ALA A 31 17.00 9.16 13.29
N ASP A 32 16.03 8.58 13.98
CA ASP A 32 16.06 8.41 15.42
C ASP A 32 16.96 7.24 15.84
N ALA A 33 17.90 7.52 16.74
CA ALA A 33 18.89 6.53 17.17
C ALA A 33 18.25 5.34 17.90
N ARG A 34 17.31 5.60 18.82
CA ARG A 34 16.65 4.55 19.59
C ARG A 34 15.79 3.66 18.71
N ARG A 35 15.19 4.29 17.70
CA ARG A 35 14.40 3.53 16.71
C ARG A 35 15.30 2.66 15.84
N CYS A 36 16.49 3.13 15.46
CA CYS A 36 17.48 2.30 14.76
C CYS A 36 17.84 1.06 15.59
N GLU A 37 18.22 1.22 16.86
CA GLU A 37 18.57 0.12 17.78
C GLU A 37 17.43 -0.92 17.83
N TYR A 38 16.19 -0.46 18.01
CA TYR A 38 15.02 -1.35 18.01
C TYR A 38 14.85 -2.12 16.69
N LEU A 39 15.07 -1.44 15.55
CA LEU A 39 14.92 -2.06 14.23
C LEU A 39 16.02 -3.09 13.96
N GLU A 40 17.25 -2.84 14.41
CA GLU A 40 18.37 -3.79 14.30
C GLU A 40 18.09 -5.10 15.05
N GLU A 41 17.40 -5.04 16.20
CA GLU A 41 16.99 -6.22 16.96
C GLU A 41 15.76 -6.93 16.36
N ALA A 42 14.85 -6.16 15.73
CA ALA A 42 13.54 -6.66 15.31
C ALA A 42 13.50 -7.20 13.87
N LEU A 43 14.49 -6.85 13.03
CA LEU A 43 14.49 -7.10 11.60
C LEU A 43 15.77 -7.78 11.13
N ASP A 44 15.63 -8.67 10.17
CA ASP A 44 16.73 -9.13 9.31
C ASP A 44 16.83 -8.18 8.11
N ALA A 45 17.38 -6.98 8.36
CA ALA A 45 17.53 -5.91 7.38
C ALA A 45 18.71 -5.02 7.75
N THR A 46 19.29 -4.34 6.77
CA THR A 46 20.34 -3.35 7.04
C THR A 46 19.71 -2.03 7.50
N ILE A 47 20.13 -1.52 8.66
CA ILE A 47 19.63 -0.24 9.18
C ILE A 47 20.69 0.84 8.96
N VAL A 48 20.29 1.96 8.36
CA VAL A 48 21.15 3.12 8.11
C VAL A 48 20.61 4.33 8.85
N ARG A 49 21.29 4.74 9.90
CA ARG A 49 20.91 5.95 10.63
C ARG A 49 21.18 7.21 9.81
N GLY A 50 20.14 8.04 9.63
CA GLY A 50 20.24 9.34 8.97
C GLY A 50 18.92 9.87 8.46
N ASN A 51 18.95 11.09 7.93
CA ASN A 51 17.79 11.74 7.33
C ASN A 51 17.60 11.26 5.89
N ALA A 52 16.40 10.78 5.55
CA ALA A 52 16.05 10.31 4.20
C ALA A 52 15.95 11.45 3.16
N ALA A 53 15.89 12.71 3.59
CA ALA A 53 16.02 13.88 2.71
C ALA A 53 17.47 14.21 2.31
N SER A 54 18.46 13.45 2.82
CA SER A 54 19.87 13.65 2.51
C SER A 54 20.35 12.66 1.45
N SER A 55 20.82 13.17 0.31
CA SER A 55 21.42 12.34 -0.74
C SER A 55 22.57 11.49 -0.21
N ARG A 56 23.44 12.08 0.66
CA ARG A 56 24.53 11.36 1.31
C ARG A 56 24.03 10.16 2.10
N THR A 57 22.94 10.31 2.85
CA THR A 57 22.35 9.21 3.62
C THR A 57 21.82 8.13 2.71
N LEU A 58 21.08 8.51 1.68
CA LEU A 58 20.52 7.58 0.71
C LEU A 58 21.61 6.83 -0.08
N HIS A 59 22.69 7.51 -0.45
CA HIS A 59 23.86 6.85 -1.05
C HIS A 59 24.50 5.82 -0.12
N ARG A 60 24.70 6.15 1.17
CA ARG A 60 25.19 5.18 2.16
C ARG A 60 24.27 3.99 2.32
N ALA A 61 22.95 4.19 2.16
CA ALA A 61 21.96 3.14 2.17
C ALA A 61 21.90 2.33 0.86
N GLY A 62 22.73 2.67 -0.13
CA GLY A 62 22.81 1.94 -1.39
C GLY A 62 21.71 2.32 -2.39
N LEU A 63 21.25 3.57 -2.39
CA LEU A 63 20.22 4.06 -3.31
C LEU A 63 20.52 3.74 -4.76
N THR A 64 21.76 3.88 -5.22
CA THR A 64 22.16 3.62 -6.63
C THR A 64 21.96 2.19 -7.09
N GLN A 65 21.77 1.26 -6.15
CA GLN A 65 21.56 -0.16 -6.40
C GLN A 65 20.14 -0.60 -6.03
N ALA A 66 19.30 0.32 -5.55
CA ALA A 66 17.94 0.02 -5.17
C ALA A 66 17.05 -0.19 -6.40
N ASP A 67 16.25 -1.25 -6.40
CA ASP A 67 15.21 -1.50 -7.39
C ASP A 67 13.94 -0.72 -7.05
N MET A 68 13.68 -0.54 -5.74
CA MET A 68 12.49 0.13 -5.20
C MET A 68 12.86 1.05 -4.05
N LEU A 69 12.20 2.22 -3.99
CA LEU A 69 12.22 3.13 -2.86
C LEU A 69 10.82 3.29 -2.29
N ILE A 70 10.70 3.12 -0.97
CA ILE A 70 9.43 3.29 -0.24
C ILE A 70 9.65 4.35 0.83
N ALA A 71 9.10 5.55 0.61
CA ALA A 71 9.22 6.67 1.53
C ALA A 71 7.97 6.77 2.42
N VAL A 72 8.11 6.36 3.68
CA VAL A 72 7.01 6.25 4.66
C VAL A 72 7.36 6.91 6.00
N THR A 73 8.18 7.96 5.95
CA THR A 73 8.47 8.78 7.14
C THR A 73 7.22 9.53 7.60
N ASN A 74 7.28 10.24 8.70
CA ASN A 74 6.20 11.08 9.20
C ASN A 74 6.16 12.50 8.60
N SER A 75 7.04 12.80 7.62
CA SER A 75 7.06 14.08 6.89
C SER A 75 6.87 13.85 5.41
N ASP A 76 5.84 14.48 4.84
CA ASP A 76 5.51 14.42 3.42
C ASP A 76 6.63 15.02 2.57
N GLU A 77 7.26 16.10 3.05
CA GLU A 77 8.37 16.78 2.38
C GLU A 77 9.58 15.85 2.26
N VAL A 78 9.89 15.12 3.33
CA VAL A 78 10.99 14.13 3.34
C VAL A 78 10.68 13.00 2.37
N ASN A 79 9.44 12.50 2.36
CA ASN A 79 9.00 11.43 1.47
C ASN A 79 9.08 11.86 0.00
N PHE A 80 8.62 13.07 -0.31
CA PHE A 80 8.69 13.64 -1.64
C PHE A 80 10.14 13.84 -2.10
N LEU A 81 10.97 14.44 -1.26
CA LEU A 81 12.37 14.70 -1.58
C LEU A 81 13.19 13.42 -1.74
N ALA A 82 12.90 12.37 -0.97
CA ALA A 82 13.55 11.07 -1.15
C ALA A 82 13.26 10.47 -2.54
N CYS A 83 12.01 10.57 -3.01
CA CYS A 83 11.63 10.15 -4.37
C CYS A 83 12.32 11.01 -5.44
N LEU A 84 12.39 12.32 -5.25
CA LEU A 84 13.07 13.23 -6.17
C LEU A 84 14.56 12.92 -6.30
N ILE A 85 15.23 12.66 -5.17
CA ILE A 85 16.65 12.26 -5.16
C ILE A 85 16.83 10.94 -5.91
N ALA A 86 15.98 9.95 -5.64
CA ALA A 86 16.05 8.65 -6.32
C ALA A 86 15.89 8.77 -7.83
N GLN A 87 14.97 9.63 -8.29
CA GLN A 87 14.79 9.88 -9.71
C GLN A 87 16.00 10.58 -10.34
N ASN A 88 16.53 11.61 -9.67
CA ASN A 88 17.71 12.32 -10.16
C ASN A 88 18.93 11.40 -10.31
N GLU A 89 19.09 10.44 -9.42
CA GLU A 89 20.13 9.41 -9.48
C GLU A 89 19.80 8.27 -10.49
N ARG A 90 18.66 8.34 -11.16
CA ARG A 90 18.15 7.29 -12.07
C ARG A 90 18.11 5.90 -11.42
N SER A 91 17.88 5.86 -10.13
CA SER A 91 17.80 4.65 -9.30
C SER A 91 16.35 4.39 -8.86
N ALA A 92 16.12 3.22 -8.26
CA ALA A 92 14.81 2.82 -7.75
C ALA A 92 13.68 3.06 -8.78
N LYS A 93 13.57 2.16 -9.74
CA LYS A 93 12.55 2.24 -10.82
C LYS A 93 11.12 2.35 -10.30
N ILE A 94 10.87 1.85 -9.11
CA ILE A 94 9.58 1.94 -8.42
C ILE A 94 9.75 2.85 -7.23
N ARG A 95 8.96 3.92 -7.17
CA ARG A 95 8.97 4.92 -6.10
C ARG A 95 7.58 5.04 -5.49
N ILE A 96 7.50 4.77 -4.20
CA ILE A 96 6.26 4.83 -3.42
C ILE A 96 6.44 5.88 -2.33
N ALA A 97 5.48 6.80 -2.20
CA ALA A 97 5.50 7.82 -1.18
C ALA A 97 4.21 7.85 -0.36
N ARG A 98 4.34 7.91 0.95
CA ARG A 98 3.22 8.20 1.84
C ARG A 98 3.08 9.72 1.99
N MET A 99 1.86 10.23 1.78
CA MET A 99 1.48 11.61 2.02
C MET A 99 0.33 11.63 3.02
N ARG A 100 0.48 12.36 4.12
CA ARG A 100 -0.50 12.40 5.22
C ARG A 100 -1.37 13.65 5.20
N THR A 101 -0.91 14.69 4.53
CA THR A 101 -1.67 15.92 4.42
C THR A 101 -2.86 15.75 3.49
N PRO A 102 -4.01 16.43 3.75
CA PRO A 102 -5.16 16.41 2.86
C PRO A 102 -4.87 16.90 1.45
N GLU A 103 -3.73 17.56 1.26
CA GLU A 103 -3.30 18.19 0.02
C GLU A 103 -2.57 17.23 -0.95
N VAL A 104 -2.93 15.94 -0.94
CA VAL A 104 -2.33 14.92 -1.84
C VAL A 104 -2.39 15.36 -3.30
N ALA A 105 -3.46 16.03 -3.71
CA ALA A 105 -3.62 16.57 -5.06
C ALA A 105 -2.54 17.61 -5.39
N TYR A 106 -2.14 18.44 -4.42
CA TYR A 106 -1.06 19.41 -4.58
C TYR A 106 0.30 18.72 -4.79
N TRP A 107 0.62 17.72 -3.98
CA TRP A 107 1.85 16.95 -4.13
C TRP A 107 1.93 16.22 -5.47
N ARG A 108 0.81 15.66 -5.92
CA ARG A 108 0.72 15.02 -7.25
C ARG A 108 0.97 16.03 -8.36
N HIS A 109 0.30 17.17 -8.31
CA HIS A 109 0.48 18.23 -9.30
C HIS A 109 1.91 18.80 -9.30
N MET A 110 2.52 18.96 -8.11
CA MET A 110 3.93 19.34 -7.98
C MET A 110 4.86 18.30 -8.61
N ALA A 111 4.61 17.01 -8.38
CA ALA A 111 5.38 15.93 -8.98
C ALA A 111 5.29 15.99 -10.52
N GLU A 112 4.09 16.14 -11.06
CA GLU A 112 3.86 16.29 -12.51
C GLU A 112 4.62 17.49 -13.10
N ASN A 113 4.55 18.65 -12.47
CA ASN A 113 5.24 19.86 -12.91
C ASN A 113 6.76 19.73 -12.90
N LEU A 114 7.30 18.94 -11.98
CA LEU A 114 8.73 18.65 -11.89
C LEU A 114 9.17 17.47 -12.75
N GLY A 115 8.25 16.82 -13.44
CA GLY A 115 8.52 15.56 -14.15
C GLY A 115 8.94 14.44 -13.20
N LEU A 116 8.54 14.50 -11.92
CA LEU A 116 8.81 13.47 -10.93
C LEU A 116 7.78 12.35 -11.07
N GLU A 117 8.27 11.16 -11.38
CA GLU A 117 7.45 9.96 -11.44
C GLU A 117 7.41 9.30 -10.06
N ILE A 118 6.26 9.30 -9.41
CA ILE A 118 5.96 8.53 -8.21
C ILE A 118 4.88 7.52 -8.58
N ASP A 119 5.23 6.24 -8.56
CA ASP A 119 4.36 5.15 -9.04
C ASP A 119 3.13 4.98 -8.16
N LEU A 120 3.28 5.24 -6.84
CA LEU A 120 2.17 5.17 -5.91
C LEU A 120 2.30 6.23 -4.80
N ILE A 121 1.30 7.10 -4.69
CA ILE A 121 1.12 7.98 -3.55
C ILE A 121 0.02 7.41 -2.67
N ILE A 122 0.36 7.09 -1.42
CA ILE A 122 -0.54 6.51 -0.44
C ILE A 122 -0.93 7.58 0.57
N HIS A 123 -2.24 7.78 0.75
CA HIS A 123 -2.81 8.59 1.83
C HIS A 123 -3.58 7.66 2.77
N PRO A 124 -2.97 7.18 3.87
CA PRO A 124 -3.54 6.13 4.71
C PRO A 124 -4.91 6.49 5.29
N GLU A 125 -5.08 7.73 5.69
CA GLU A 125 -6.32 8.23 6.29
C GLU A 125 -7.49 8.19 5.31
N SER A 126 -7.28 8.56 4.04
CA SER A 126 -8.29 8.45 2.99
C SER A 126 -8.61 7.00 2.65
N GLU A 127 -7.60 6.15 2.52
CA GLU A 127 -7.79 4.73 2.24
C GLU A 127 -8.65 4.03 3.31
N VAL A 128 -8.37 4.33 4.59
CA VAL A 128 -9.16 3.81 5.70
C VAL A 128 -10.59 4.37 5.69
N ALA A 129 -10.76 5.68 5.48
CA ALA A 129 -12.06 6.32 5.43
C ALA A 129 -12.92 5.76 4.28
N GLU A 130 -12.34 5.62 3.10
CA GLU A 130 -13.03 5.03 1.94
C GLU A 130 -13.42 3.57 2.18
N ARG A 131 -12.56 2.79 2.85
CA ARG A 131 -12.87 1.41 3.21
C ARG A 131 -14.04 1.33 4.19
N ILE A 132 -14.08 2.20 5.21
CA ILE A 132 -15.19 2.30 6.15
C ILE A 132 -16.48 2.68 5.43
N LEU A 133 -16.42 3.72 4.59
CA LEU A 133 -17.60 4.17 3.83
C LEU A 133 -18.14 3.08 2.91
N ARG A 134 -17.27 2.32 2.24
CA ARG A 134 -17.68 1.18 1.41
C ARG A 134 -18.43 0.12 2.21
N VAL A 135 -17.94 -0.23 3.40
CA VAL A 135 -18.62 -1.21 4.28
C VAL A 135 -19.98 -0.69 4.74
N LEU A 136 -20.06 0.59 5.14
CA LEU A 136 -21.31 1.20 5.58
C LEU A 136 -22.34 1.36 4.46
N SER A 137 -21.88 1.62 3.23
CA SER A 137 -22.75 1.82 2.07
C SER A 137 -23.36 0.53 1.51
N SER A 138 -22.89 -0.63 1.97
CA SER A 138 -23.30 -1.92 1.44
C SER A 138 -23.57 -2.90 2.59
N PRO A 139 -24.73 -2.78 3.29
CA PRO A 139 -25.09 -3.70 4.36
C PRO A 139 -25.12 -5.15 3.86
N GLY A 140 -24.46 -6.05 4.60
CA GLY A 140 -24.36 -7.47 4.22
C GLY A 140 -23.22 -7.83 3.26
N VAL A 141 -22.45 -6.84 2.79
CA VAL A 141 -21.24 -7.08 2.00
C VAL A 141 -20.05 -7.19 2.96
N SER A 142 -19.34 -8.31 2.92
CA SER A 142 -18.17 -8.55 3.77
C SER A 142 -16.90 -7.92 3.19
N ASP A 143 -16.75 -7.98 1.87
CA ASP A 143 -15.56 -7.50 1.17
C ASP A 143 -15.95 -6.87 -0.18
N ILE A 144 -15.24 -5.81 -0.57
CA ILE A 144 -15.40 -5.15 -1.86
C ILE A 144 -14.01 -4.94 -2.46
N PHE A 145 -13.83 -5.42 -3.70
CA PHE A 145 -12.61 -5.23 -4.48
C PHE A 145 -12.98 -4.62 -5.83
N ASP A 146 -12.39 -3.48 -6.15
CA ASP A 146 -12.52 -2.85 -7.46
C ASP A 146 -11.34 -3.23 -8.34
N PHE A 147 -11.62 -3.65 -9.58
CA PHE A 147 -10.64 -3.96 -10.61
C PHE A 147 -10.86 -3.08 -11.84
N ALA A 148 -9.82 -2.95 -12.66
CA ALA A 148 -9.84 -2.19 -13.91
C ALA A 148 -10.43 -0.78 -13.72
N ASN A 149 -9.88 -0.04 -12.75
CA ASN A 149 -10.31 1.33 -12.40
C ASN A 149 -11.82 1.43 -12.09
N GLY A 150 -12.37 0.44 -11.38
CA GLY A 150 -13.78 0.40 -10.98
C GLY A 150 -14.74 -0.14 -12.06
N SER A 151 -14.24 -0.55 -13.22
CA SER A 151 -15.08 -1.14 -14.28
C SER A 151 -15.59 -2.55 -13.92
N VAL A 152 -14.87 -3.25 -13.04
CA VAL A 152 -15.24 -4.55 -12.50
C VAL A 152 -15.19 -4.49 -10.99
N ARG A 153 -16.26 -4.92 -10.33
CA ARG A 153 -16.34 -4.98 -8.87
C ARG A 153 -16.61 -6.40 -8.40
N LEU A 154 -15.77 -6.90 -7.52
CA LEU A 154 -16.01 -8.15 -6.79
C LEU A 154 -16.48 -7.81 -5.37
N PHE A 155 -17.54 -8.42 -4.91
CA PHE A 155 -17.98 -8.30 -3.53
C PHE A 155 -18.39 -9.65 -2.95
N GLY A 156 -18.05 -9.84 -1.70
CA GLY A 156 -18.45 -10.99 -0.90
C GLY A 156 -19.73 -10.68 -0.15
N LEU A 157 -20.69 -11.62 -0.19
CA LEU A 157 -21.93 -11.54 0.57
C LEU A 157 -22.00 -12.71 1.55
N THR A 158 -22.24 -12.42 2.80
CA THR A 158 -22.58 -13.46 3.78
C THR A 158 -24.07 -13.68 3.76
N ILE A 159 -24.48 -14.87 3.31
CA ILE A 159 -25.90 -15.24 3.24
C ILE A 159 -26.37 -15.63 4.64
N GLN A 160 -27.29 -14.84 5.19
CA GLN A 160 -27.93 -15.13 6.46
C GLN A 160 -28.99 -16.23 6.29
N PRO A 161 -29.32 -17.02 7.34
CA PRO A 161 -30.30 -18.11 7.24
C PRO A 161 -31.68 -17.66 6.79
N ASP A 162 -32.07 -16.43 7.09
CA ASP A 162 -33.37 -15.81 6.72
C ASP A 162 -33.32 -15.09 5.37
N SER A 163 -32.21 -15.12 4.69
CA SER A 163 -32.06 -14.49 3.36
C SER A 163 -32.90 -15.25 2.33
N TRP A 164 -33.52 -14.50 1.41
CA TRP A 164 -34.29 -15.09 0.29
C TRP A 164 -33.48 -15.99 -0.64
N VAL A 165 -32.13 -15.85 -0.64
CA VAL A 165 -31.20 -16.69 -1.39
C VAL A 165 -30.85 -17.99 -0.67
N ALA A 166 -31.07 -18.07 0.66
CA ALA A 166 -30.69 -19.22 1.45
C ALA A 166 -31.47 -20.47 1.01
N GLY A 167 -30.76 -21.59 0.85
CA GLY A 167 -31.35 -22.87 0.42
C GLY A 167 -31.67 -22.99 -1.07
N LYS A 168 -31.52 -21.94 -1.87
CA LYS A 168 -31.76 -21.99 -3.33
C LYS A 168 -30.53 -22.49 -4.09
N THR A 169 -30.79 -23.13 -5.21
CA THR A 169 -29.78 -23.51 -6.19
C THR A 169 -29.42 -22.32 -7.07
N LEU A 170 -28.23 -22.36 -7.69
CA LEU A 170 -27.80 -21.30 -8.64
C LEU A 170 -28.79 -21.15 -9.80
N ARG A 171 -29.41 -22.24 -10.26
CA ARG A 171 -30.43 -22.21 -11.32
C ARG A 171 -31.69 -21.44 -10.91
N GLU A 172 -32.11 -21.59 -9.66
CA GLU A 172 -33.26 -20.86 -9.10
C GLU A 172 -32.96 -19.40 -8.90
N LEU A 173 -31.72 -19.07 -8.53
CA LEU A 173 -31.26 -17.70 -8.42
C LEU A 173 -31.15 -17.01 -9.78
N ASP A 174 -30.65 -17.71 -10.78
CA ASP A 174 -30.57 -17.21 -12.15
C ASP A 174 -31.96 -16.93 -12.74
N ALA A 175 -32.92 -17.82 -12.47
CA ALA A 175 -34.32 -17.63 -12.87
C ALA A 175 -35.00 -16.45 -12.15
N ALA A 176 -34.60 -16.14 -10.92
CA ALA A 176 -35.09 -14.98 -10.16
C ALA A 176 -34.53 -13.65 -10.65
N GLY A 177 -33.53 -13.69 -11.53
CA GLY A 177 -32.85 -12.53 -12.13
C GLY A 177 -31.82 -11.91 -11.19
N PRO A 178 -30.56 -12.33 -11.25
CA PRO A 178 -29.50 -11.63 -10.56
C PRO A 178 -29.39 -10.17 -11.07
N PRO A 179 -28.73 -9.26 -10.35
CA PRO A 179 -28.50 -7.91 -10.85
C PRO A 179 -27.90 -7.97 -12.26
N ARG A 180 -28.43 -7.17 -13.18
CA ARG A 180 -27.94 -7.15 -14.56
C ARG A 180 -26.43 -6.91 -14.58
N ASN A 181 -25.72 -7.66 -15.41
CA ASN A 181 -24.26 -7.61 -15.55
C ASN A 181 -23.48 -8.11 -14.31
N SER A 182 -24.02 -9.07 -13.58
CA SER A 182 -23.30 -9.74 -12.48
C SER A 182 -23.20 -11.24 -12.69
N ILE A 183 -22.16 -11.84 -12.13
CA ILE A 183 -21.96 -13.29 -12.09
C ILE A 183 -21.59 -13.73 -10.69
N ILE A 184 -21.99 -14.93 -10.31
CA ILE A 184 -21.49 -15.57 -9.08
C ILE A 184 -20.19 -16.29 -9.45
N ALA A 185 -19.07 -15.72 -9.01
CA ALA A 185 -17.75 -16.26 -9.32
C ALA A 185 -17.36 -17.42 -8.40
N MET A 186 -17.80 -17.38 -7.12
CA MET A 186 -17.38 -18.35 -6.11
C MET A 186 -18.40 -18.44 -4.97
N ILE A 187 -18.52 -19.61 -4.37
CA ILE A 187 -19.32 -19.85 -3.16
C ILE A 187 -18.42 -20.55 -2.13
N PHE A 188 -18.28 -19.95 -0.95
CA PHE A 188 -17.62 -20.56 0.18
C PHE A 188 -18.67 -21.16 1.14
N ARG A 189 -18.41 -22.37 1.60
CA ARG A 189 -19.23 -23.03 2.63
C ARG A 189 -18.30 -23.57 3.71
N ASN A 190 -18.61 -23.25 4.99
CA ASN A 190 -17.85 -23.77 6.15
C ASN A 190 -16.33 -23.54 6.06
N GLN A 191 -15.89 -22.40 5.56
CA GLN A 191 -14.46 -22.04 5.39
C GLN A 191 -13.68 -22.98 4.43
N GLN A 192 -14.35 -23.71 3.56
CA GLN A 192 -13.76 -24.53 2.50
C GLN A 192 -14.06 -23.96 1.13
#